data_b3feef5b12d2ab6503bb75f2bb1a05a0
#
_entry.id   b3feef5b12d2ab6503bb75f2bb1a05a0
#
_cell.length_a   1.000
_cell.length_b   1.000
_cell.length_c   1.000
_cell.angle_alpha   90.00
_cell.angle_beta   90.00
_cell.angle_gamma   90.00
#
_symmetry.space_group_name_H-M   'P 1'
#
loop_
_entity.id
_entity.type
_entity.pdbx_description
1 polymer ?
#
loop_
_entity_poly.entity_id
_entity_poly.type
_entity_poly.pdbx_seq_one_letter_code
_entity_poly.pdbx_strand_id
1 'polypeptide(L)'
;MLELVSVSHIYANGVRALDDVSLSIPRGMYGLLGPNGAGKSTLMRTIATLQTPTEGSIKFGNIDILQHPEELRRKLGYLPQDFGVYPRVSAYQMLDHLAVLKGIASSTERKSVVEGLLGQTNLWAHRNKALAGFSGGMRQRFGIAQALIGNPELIIVDEPTAGLDPEERNRFLNLLAGIGDNVVVILSTHIVDDVADLCPRMAVLANGRVQLEGKPSDLIASTRGKVWKKTIDHSELDDHQAKFEVISTRLFAGKTIIHVLSDSQPAGFEPVEGGLEDVYFSTLSTLRRAA
;
A
#
# COMPACT_ATOMS: atom_id res chain seq x y z
N MET A 1 -16.13 5.13 6.02
CA MET A 1 -15.89 3.75 5.63
C MET A 1 -15.98 3.68 4.12
N LEU A 2 -15.10 2.92 3.46
CA LEU A 2 -15.12 2.62 2.03
C LEU A 2 -15.56 1.17 1.86
N GLU A 3 -16.57 0.93 1.04
CA GLU A 3 -17.14 -0.39 0.77
C GLU A 3 -17.04 -0.72 -0.71
N LEU A 4 -16.47 -1.89 -1.01
CA LEU A 4 -16.40 -2.47 -2.34
C LEU A 4 -17.22 -3.75 -2.34
N VAL A 5 -18.08 -3.95 -3.34
CA VAL A 5 -18.92 -5.15 -3.46
C VAL A 5 -18.76 -5.72 -4.86
N SER A 6 -18.18 -6.92 -4.95
CA SER A 6 -18.02 -7.72 -6.17
C SER A 6 -17.39 -6.93 -7.34
N VAL A 7 -16.35 -6.14 -7.04
CA VAL A 7 -15.70 -5.28 -8.02
C VAL A 7 -14.81 -6.11 -8.94
N SER A 8 -15.12 -6.08 -10.23
CA SER A 8 -14.33 -6.72 -11.29
C SER A 8 -13.89 -5.71 -12.34
N HIS A 9 -12.68 -5.89 -12.89
CA HIS A 9 -12.19 -5.06 -13.98
C HIS A 9 -11.43 -5.88 -15.01
N ILE A 10 -11.91 -5.79 -16.26
CA ILE A 10 -11.30 -6.45 -17.42
C ILE A 10 -10.83 -5.36 -18.38
N TYR A 11 -9.53 -5.35 -18.67
CA TYR A 11 -8.96 -4.43 -19.66
C TYR A 11 -9.35 -4.82 -21.11
N ALA A 12 -9.23 -3.88 -22.03
CA ALA A 12 -9.57 -4.10 -23.45
C ALA A 12 -8.77 -5.24 -24.12
N ASN A 13 -7.59 -5.57 -23.59
CA ASN A 13 -6.77 -6.71 -24.04
C ASN A 13 -7.20 -8.06 -23.44
N GLY A 14 -8.32 -8.11 -22.71
CA GLY A 14 -8.87 -9.32 -22.11
C GLY A 14 -8.27 -9.68 -20.73
N VAL A 15 -7.30 -8.94 -20.23
CA VAL A 15 -6.71 -9.20 -18.90
C VAL A 15 -7.72 -8.83 -17.81
N ARG A 16 -8.12 -9.83 -16.99
CA ARG A 16 -8.94 -9.64 -15.80
C ARG A 16 -8.03 -9.25 -14.63
N ALA A 17 -7.95 -7.96 -14.38
CA ALA A 17 -7.06 -7.41 -13.34
C ALA A 17 -7.70 -7.39 -11.95
N LEU A 18 -9.04 -7.33 -11.87
CA LEU A 18 -9.81 -7.52 -10.64
C LEU A 18 -10.92 -8.53 -10.92
N ASP A 19 -11.14 -9.43 -9.98
CA ASP A 19 -12.07 -10.53 -10.09
C ASP A 19 -12.82 -10.73 -8.77
N ASP A 20 -14.04 -10.20 -8.69
CA ASP A 20 -14.94 -10.28 -7.53
C ASP A 20 -14.32 -9.76 -6.22
N VAL A 21 -13.70 -8.57 -6.26
CA VAL A 21 -13.09 -7.94 -5.10
C VAL A 21 -14.16 -7.31 -4.22
N SER A 22 -14.29 -7.82 -2.99
CA SER A 22 -15.15 -7.25 -1.95
C SER A 22 -14.32 -6.92 -0.73
N LEU A 23 -14.39 -5.68 -0.24
CA LEU A 23 -13.61 -5.16 0.89
C LEU A 23 -14.43 -4.13 1.68
N SER A 24 -14.23 -4.12 3.00
CA SER A 24 -14.78 -3.10 3.89
C SER A 24 -13.65 -2.39 4.63
N ILE A 25 -13.29 -1.19 4.19
CA ILE A 25 -12.14 -0.44 4.67
C ILE A 25 -12.61 0.64 5.65
N PRO A 26 -12.32 0.48 6.96
CA PRO A 26 -12.70 1.46 7.99
C PRO A 26 -11.81 2.72 7.93
N ARG A 27 -12.09 3.68 8.81
CA ARG A 27 -11.18 4.78 9.10
C ARG A 27 -9.88 4.27 9.73
N GLY A 28 -8.82 5.02 9.57
CA GLY A 28 -7.45 4.66 9.94
C GLY A 28 -6.66 4.09 8.78
N MET A 29 -5.47 3.58 9.10
CA MET A 29 -4.57 2.96 8.11
C MET A 29 -5.06 1.56 7.73
N TYR A 30 -5.07 1.28 6.43
CA TYR A 30 -5.41 -0.04 5.88
C TYR A 30 -4.34 -0.46 4.86
N GLY A 31 -3.70 -1.61 5.09
CA GLY A 31 -2.68 -2.16 4.22
C GLY A 31 -3.28 -3.00 3.10
N LEU A 32 -2.88 -2.74 1.86
CA LEU A 32 -3.16 -3.61 0.73
C LEU A 32 -1.86 -4.22 0.23
N LEU A 33 -1.57 -5.43 0.67
CA LEU A 33 -0.41 -6.21 0.24
C LEU A 33 -0.70 -7.01 -1.03
N GLY A 34 0.33 -7.24 -1.84
CA GLY A 34 0.24 -8.15 -2.98
C GLY A 34 1.45 -8.05 -3.88
N PRO A 35 1.77 -9.10 -4.64
CA PRO A 35 2.87 -9.10 -5.59
C PRO A 35 2.61 -8.13 -6.76
N ASN A 36 3.64 -7.89 -7.56
CA ASN A 36 3.48 -7.14 -8.81
C ASN A 36 2.50 -7.89 -9.74
N GLY A 37 1.60 -7.15 -10.37
CA GLY A 37 0.53 -7.74 -11.21
C GLY A 37 -0.68 -8.29 -10.42
N ALA A 38 -0.72 -8.19 -9.10
CA ALA A 38 -1.85 -8.65 -8.29
C ALA A 38 -3.18 -7.90 -8.52
N GLY A 39 -3.14 -6.72 -9.15
CA GLY A 39 -4.29 -5.85 -9.37
C GLY A 39 -4.35 -4.63 -8.44
N LYS A 40 -3.36 -4.43 -7.54
CA LYS A 40 -3.35 -3.32 -6.57
C LYS A 40 -3.56 -1.95 -7.22
N SER A 41 -2.70 -1.57 -8.17
CA SER A 41 -2.81 -0.26 -8.84
C SER A 41 -4.09 -0.12 -9.66
N THR A 42 -4.63 -1.23 -10.21
CA THR A 42 -5.95 -1.23 -10.86
C THR A 42 -7.03 -0.91 -9.83
N LEU A 43 -7.00 -1.54 -8.65
CA LEU A 43 -7.93 -1.27 -7.57
C LEU A 43 -7.83 0.18 -7.08
N MET A 44 -6.59 0.68 -6.84
CA MET A 44 -6.36 2.07 -6.42
C MET A 44 -6.91 3.08 -7.44
N ARG A 45 -6.65 2.87 -8.74
CA ARG A 45 -7.16 3.72 -9.82
C ARG A 45 -8.69 3.70 -9.92
N THR A 46 -9.29 2.53 -9.68
CA THR A 46 -10.75 2.37 -9.68
C THR A 46 -11.38 3.13 -8.50
N ILE A 47 -10.84 2.99 -7.29
CA ILE A 47 -11.30 3.74 -6.11
C ILE A 47 -11.06 5.25 -6.31
N ALA A 48 -9.92 5.65 -6.90
CA ALA A 48 -9.61 7.05 -7.21
C ALA A 48 -10.47 7.64 -8.35
N THR A 49 -11.40 6.87 -8.91
CA THR A 49 -12.28 7.28 -10.04
C THR A 49 -11.52 7.65 -11.32
N LEU A 50 -10.32 7.10 -11.52
CA LEU A 50 -9.52 7.28 -12.72
C LEU A 50 -9.89 6.27 -13.82
N GLN A 51 -10.62 5.23 -13.46
CA GLN A 51 -11.20 4.24 -14.35
C GLN A 51 -12.50 3.67 -13.74
N THR A 52 -13.38 3.17 -14.59
CA THR A 52 -14.63 2.54 -14.15
C THR A 52 -14.44 1.02 -14.11
N PRO A 53 -14.90 0.32 -13.06
CA PRO A 53 -14.87 -1.14 -13.04
C PRO A 53 -15.82 -1.70 -14.10
N THR A 54 -15.62 -2.96 -14.51
CA THR A 54 -16.52 -3.66 -15.43
C THR A 54 -17.81 -4.08 -14.73
N GLU A 55 -17.69 -4.45 -13.45
CA GLU A 55 -18.80 -4.92 -12.61
C GLU A 55 -18.60 -4.50 -11.16
N GLY A 56 -19.67 -4.56 -10.37
CA GLY A 56 -19.66 -4.28 -8.94
C GLY A 56 -20.02 -2.84 -8.59
N SER A 57 -19.93 -2.52 -7.31
CA SER A 57 -20.23 -1.20 -6.77
C SER A 57 -19.20 -0.78 -5.74
N ILE A 58 -19.01 0.55 -5.62
CA ILE A 58 -18.07 1.13 -4.65
C ILE A 58 -18.75 2.33 -3.99
N LYS A 59 -18.75 2.34 -2.65
CA LYS A 59 -19.34 3.43 -1.86
C LYS A 59 -18.32 3.97 -0.86
N PHE A 60 -18.28 5.30 -0.74
CA PHE A 60 -17.55 5.98 0.32
C PHE A 60 -18.55 6.73 1.22
N GLY A 61 -18.81 6.16 2.40
CA GLY A 61 -19.92 6.59 3.22
C GLY A 61 -21.26 6.48 2.45
N ASN A 62 -21.92 7.61 2.22
CA ASN A 62 -23.17 7.67 1.44
C ASN A 62 -22.96 7.97 -0.05
N ILE A 63 -21.70 8.15 -0.49
CA ILE A 63 -21.37 8.50 -1.87
C ILE A 63 -21.18 7.21 -2.67
N ASP A 64 -22.02 6.99 -3.68
CA ASP A 64 -21.74 6.03 -4.75
C ASP A 64 -20.71 6.66 -5.69
N ILE A 65 -19.47 6.18 -5.65
CA ILE A 65 -18.36 6.82 -6.36
C ILE A 65 -18.42 6.61 -7.87
N LEU A 66 -19.19 5.64 -8.35
CA LEU A 66 -19.39 5.40 -9.78
C LEU A 66 -20.42 6.38 -10.38
N GLN A 67 -21.41 6.76 -9.58
CA GLN A 67 -22.45 7.71 -9.98
C GLN A 67 -22.04 9.17 -9.70
N HIS A 68 -21.32 9.41 -8.60
CA HIS A 68 -20.94 10.73 -8.11
C HIS A 68 -19.42 10.89 -7.92
N PRO A 69 -18.58 10.65 -8.97
CA PRO A 69 -17.12 10.67 -8.84
C PRO A 69 -16.57 12.02 -8.40
N GLU A 70 -17.24 13.12 -8.79
CA GLU A 70 -16.80 14.47 -8.43
C GLU A 70 -16.94 14.75 -6.92
N GLU A 71 -17.93 14.16 -6.27
CA GLU A 71 -18.10 14.30 -4.81
C GLU A 71 -16.94 13.61 -4.07
N LEU A 72 -16.53 12.41 -4.53
CA LEU A 72 -15.38 11.74 -3.98
C LEU A 72 -14.10 12.53 -4.22
N ARG A 73 -13.85 13.03 -5.44
CA ARG A 73 -12.61 13.74 -5.80
C ARG A 73 -12.34 14.96 -4.92
N ARG A 74 -13.39 15.60 -4.40
CA ARG A 74 -13.25 16.71 -3.44
C ARG A 74 -12.68 16.24 -2.10
N LYS A 75 -12.98 15.01 -1.70
CA LYS A 75 -12.61 14.37 -0.42
C LYS A 75 -11.41 13.43 -0.54
N LEU A 76 -10.88 13.23 -1.75
CA LEU A 76 -9.82 12.28 -2.05
C LEU A 76 -8.46 12.97 -2.07
N GLY A 77 -7.50 12.40 -1.36
CA GLY A 77 -6.07 12.59 -1.59
C GLY A 77 -5.51 11.38 -2.32
N TYR A 78 -4.76 11.56 -3.39
CA TYR A 78 -4.18 10.45 -4.14
C TYR A 78 -2.71 10.69 -4.42
N LEU A 79 -1.87 9.79 -3.94
CA LEU A 79 -0.45 9.69 -4.28
C LEU A 79 -0.25 8.43 -5.12
N PRO A 80 -0.16 8.52 -6.45
CA PRO A 80 0.16 7.39 -7.30
C PRO A 80 1.63 7.00 -7.16
N GLN A 81 1.97 5.78 -7.58
CA GLN A 81 3.34 5.25 -7.59
C GLN A 81 4.30 6.18 -8.35
N ASP A 82 3.88 6.64 -9.53
CA ASP A 82 4.59 7.63 -10.33
C ASP A 82 3.72 8.86 -10.54
N PHE A 83 4.21 10.01 -10.16
CA PHE A 83 3.57 11.28 -10.47
C PHE A 83 4.54 12.24 -11.15
N GLY A 84 4.06 12.84 -12.21
CA GLY A 84 4.80 13.86 -12.95
C GLY A 84 4.93 15.14 -12.16
N VAL A 85 6.06 15.80 -12.31
CA VAL A 85 6.27 17.15 -11.77
C VAL A 85 6.59 18.12 -12.90
N TYR A 86 6.07 19.33 -12.81
CA TYR A 86 6.45 20.40 -13.74
C TYR A 86 7.89 20.84 -13.44
N PRO A 87 8.85 20.68 -14.39
CA PRO A 87 10.26 20.77 -14.09
C PRO A 87 10.75 22.15 -13.64
N ARG A 88 10.03 23.21 -14.00
CA ARG A 88 10.39 24.61 -13.69
C ARG A 88 9.52 25.25 -12.60
N VAL A 89 8.60 24.49 -11.99
CA VAL A 89 7.69 24.99 -10.96
C VAL A 89 8.23 24.61 -9.59
N SER A 90 8.19 25.56 -8.65
CA SER A 90 8.61 25.30 -7.27
C SER A 90 7.54 24.52 -6.50
N ALA A 91 7.97 23.90 -5.39
CA ALA A 91 7.05 23.17 -4.51
C ALA A 91 5.91 24.07 -4.01
N TYR A 92 6.23 25.30 -3.62
CA TYR A 92 5.24 26.28 -3.18
C TYR A 92 4.23 26.60 -4.28
N GLN A 93 4.71 26.95 -5.47
CA GLN A 93 3.85 27.31 -6.61
C GLN A 93 2.92 26.14 -7.02
N MET A 94 3.44 24.93 -7.01
CA MET A 94 2.67 23.75 -7.38
C MET A 94 1.57 23.46 -6.36
N LEU A 95 1.89 23.52 -5.06
CA LEU A 95 0.87 23.31 -4.00
C LEU A 95 -0.19 24.43 -4.00
N ASP A 96 0.19 25.70 -4.22
CA ASP A 96 -0.78 26.80 -4.33
C ASP A 96 -1.72 26.59 -5.52
N HIS A 97 -1.18 26.18 -6.68
CA HIS A 97 -1.98 25.87 -7.86
C HIS A 97 -2.95 24.70 -7.60
N LEU A 98 -2.48 23.61 -6.97
CA LEU A 98 -3.32 22.47 -6.62
C LEU A 98 -4.38 22.82 -5.59
N ALA A 99 -4.08 23.73 -4.66
CA ALA A 99 -5.05 24.22 -3.69
C ALA A 99 -6.20 25.02 -4.37
N VAL A 100 -5.88 25.79 -5.43
CA VAL A 100 -6.90 26.43 -6.27
C VAL A 100 -7.80 25.37 -6.92
N LEU A 101 -7.21 24.33 -7.51
CA LEU A 101 -7.97 23.23 -8.14
C LEU A 101 -8.84 22.45 -7.15
N LYS A 102 -8.42 22.40 -5.88
CA LYS A 102 -9.21 21.83 -4.77
C LYS A 102 -10.31 22.77 -4.25
N GLY A 103 -10.46 23.96 -4.84
CA GLY A 103 -11.53 24.91 -4.51
C GLY A 103 -11.20 25.89 -3.39
N ILE A 104 -9.95 25.99 -2.93
CA ILE A 104 -9.52 26.99 -1.95
C ILE A 104 -9.35 28.34 -2.67
N ALA A 105 -10.40 29.13 -2.74
CA ALA A 105 -10.43 30.38 -3.50
C ALA A 105 -9.61 31.51 -2.83
N SER A 106 -9.63 31.59 -1.50
CA SER A 106 -8.94 32.64 -0.74
C SER A 106 -7.42 32.49 -0.81
N SER A 107 -6.72 33.50 -1.27
CA SER A 107 -5.24 33.52 -1.35
C SER A 107 -4.60 33.45 0.04
N THR A 108 -5.20 34.06 1.04
CA THR A 108 -4.72 34.02 2.43
C THR A 108 -4.85 32.62 3.02
N GLU A 109 -5.98 31.96 2.78
CA GLU A 109 -6.23 30.58 3.20
C GLU A 109 -5.25 29.62 2.50
N ARG A 110 -5.10 29.73 1.16
CA ARG A 110 -4.13 28.90 0.41
C ARG A 110 -2.73 29.06 0.94
N LYS A 111 -2.29 30.30 1.20
CA LYS A 111 -0.97 30.55 1.78
C LYS A 111 -0.80 29.80 3.09
N SER A 112 -1.77 29.89 4.02
CA SER A 112 -1.71 29.19 5.30
C SER A 112 -1.66 27.66 5.12
N VAL A 113 -2.51 27.10 4.24
CA VAL A 113 -2.52 25.66 3.94
C VAL A 113 -1.20 25.20 3.34
N VAL A 114 -0.69 25.90 2.34
CA VAL A 114 0.58 25.52 1.65
C VAL A 114 1.78 25.62 2.60
N GLU A 115 1.85 26.67 3.41
CA GLU A 115 2.93 26.83 4.41
C GLU A 115 2.86 25.73 5.48
N GLY A 116 1.66 25.42 5.97
CA GLY A 116 1.44 24.32 6.92
C GLY A 116 1.88 22.96 6.35
N LEU A 117 1.47 22.63 5.13
CA LEU A 117 1.83 21.37 4.46
C LEU A 117 3.32 21.25 4.19
N LEU A 118 3.97 22.32 3.73
CA LEU A 118 5.42 22.35 3.52
C LEU A 118 6.19 22.21 4.84
N GLY A 119 5.67 22.76 5.93
CA GLY A 119 6.21 22.57 7.28
C GLY A 119 6.05 21.12 7.74
N GLN A 120 4.84 20.58 7.68
CA GLN A 120 4.50 19.22 8.10
C GLN A 120 5.33 18.16 7.35
N THR A 121 5.58 18.36 6.06
CA THR A 121 6.34 17.43 5.22
C THR A 121 7.85 17.71 5.23
N ASN A 122 8.32 18.64 6.08
CA ASN A 122 9.73 19.05 6.18
C ASN A 122 10.32 19.52 4.83
N LEU A 123 9.53 20.26 4.04
CA LEU A 123 9.93 20.83 2.75
C LEU A 123 10.03 22.36 2.76
N TRP A 124 9.77 23.01 3.89
CA TRP A 124 9.76 24.46 4.01
C TRP A 124 11.05 25.13 3.53
N ALA A 125 12.21 24.59 3.92
CA ALA A 125 13.51 25.11 3.48
C ALA A 125 13.71 25.03 1.96
N HIS A 126 13.00 24.11 1.29
CA HIS A 126 13.10 23.87 -0.14
C HIS A 126 11.90 24.38 -0.95
N ARG A 127 10.99 25.15 -0.32
CA ARG A 127 9.72 25.59 -0.92
C ARG A 127 9.86 26.31 -2.27
N ASN A 128 10.94 27.02 -2.47
CA ASN A 128 11.23 27.78 -3.70
C ASN A 128 12.08 27.00 -4.71
N LYS A 129 12.54 25.79 -4.36
CA LYS A 129 13.32 24.93 -5.26
C LYS A 129 12.38 24.28 -6.28
N ALA A 130 12.81 24.22 -7.55
CA ALA A 130 12.09 23.53 -8.61
C ALA A 130 11.98 22.03 -8.30
N LEU A 131 10.80 21.45 -8.52
CA LEU A 131 10.48 20.04 -8.20
C LEU A 131 11.38 19.04 -8.95
N ALA A 132 11.85 19.40 -10.15
CA ALA A 132 12.81 18.57 -10.89
C ALA A 132 14.13 18.32 -10.14
N GLY A 133 14.51 19.22 -9.24
CA GLY A 133 15.72 19.11 -8.43
C GLY A 133 15.51 18.39 -7.08
N PHE A 134 14.34 17.81 -6.81
CA PHE A 134 14.06 17.07 -5.57
C PHE A 134 14.67 15.68 -5.63
N SER A 135 15.17 15.19 -4.47
CA SER A 135 15.51 13.77 -4.29
C SER A 135 14.25 12.90 -4.32
N GLY A 136 14.42 11.59 -4.40
CA GLY A 136 13.30 10.63 -4.33
C GLY A 136 12.44 10.85 -3.08
N GLY A 137 13.06 10.89 -1.90
CA GLY A 137 12.36 11.14 -0.64
C GLY A 137 11.69 12.52 -0.57
N MET A 138 12.33 13.58 -1.11
CA MET A 138 11.69 14.90 -1.22
C MET A 138 10.47 14.88 -2.13
N ARG A 139 10.53 14.13 -3.24
CA ARG A 139 9.37 13.98 -4.15
C ARG A 139 8.22 13.25 -3.45
N GLN A 140 8.49 12.16 -2.75
CA GLN A 140 7.47 11.43 -2.00
C GLN A 140 6.82 12.30 -0.92
N ARG A 141 7.60 13.05 -0.14
CA ARG A 141 7.05 13.99 0.84
C ARG A 141 6.22 15.10 0.19
N PHE A 142 6.65 15.60 -0.98
CA PHE A 142 5.85 16.53 -1.76
C PHE A 142 4.53 15.90 -2.25
N GLY A 143 4.56 14.64 -2.69
CA GLY A 143 3.37 13.90 -3.08
C GLY A 143 2.35 13.75 -1.94
N ILE A 144 2.82 13.51 -0.70
CA ILE A 144 1.94 13.53 0.48
C ILE A 144 1.39 14.93 0.74
N ALA A 145 2.22 15.97 0.69
CA ALA A 145 1.74 17.35 0.83
C ALA A 145 0.62 17.65 -0.16
N GLN A 146 0.79 17.23 -1.42
CA GLN A 146 -0.21 17.35 -2.48
C GLN A 146 -1.49 16.55 -2.14
N ALA A 147 -1.35 15.30 -1.67
CA ALA A 147 -2.48 14.45 -1.32
C ALA A 147 -3.30 14.99 -0.13
N LEU A 148 -2.67 15.73 0.77
CA LEU A 148 -3.31 16.32 1.96
C LEU A 148 -4.04 17.65 1.69
N ILE A 149 -3.88 18.25 0.50
CA ILE A 149 -4.59 19.50 0.16
C ILE A 149 -6.10 19.30 0.25
N GLY A 150 -6.79 20.25 0.89
CA GLY A 150 -8.26 20.25 1.01
C GLY A 150 -8.80 19.33 2.10
N ASN A 151 -7.95 18.89 3.02
CA ASN A 151 -8.31 18.06 4.18
C ASN A 151 -9.12 16.79 3.79
N PRO A 152 -8.53 15.86 3.05
CA PRO A 152 -9.23 14.71 2.50
C PRO A 152 -9.79 13.78 3.58
N GLU A 153 -10.89 13.10 3.27
CA GLU A 153 -11.49 12.06 4.12
C GLU A 153 -11.05 10.64 3.68
N LEU A 154 -10.55 10.50 2.44
CA LEU A 154 -9.96 9.29 1.88
C LEU A 154 -8.59 9.63 1.29
N ILE A 155 -7.57 8.89 1.65
CA ILE A 155 -6.22 9.01 1.09
C ILE A 155 -5.80 7.66 0.52
N ILE A 156 -5.30 7.68 -0.70
CA ILE A 156 -4.74 6.50 -1.38
C ILE A 156 -3.27 6.78 -1.63
N VAL A 157 -2.43 5.84 -1.22
CA VAL A 157 -0.97 5.91 -1.35
C VAL A 157 -0.49 4.63 -2.01
N ASP A 158 -0.02 4.71 -3.26
CA ASP A 158 0.36 3.55 -4.07
C ASP A 158 1.88 3.43 -4.15
N GLU A 159 2.44 2.35 -3.54
CA GLU A 159 3.87 2.00 -3.52
C GLU A 159 4.82 3.15 -3.09
N PRO A 160 4.53 3.89 -2.00
CA PRO A 160 5.21 5.16 -1.74
C PRO A 160 6.65 5.03 -1.26
N THR A 161 7.03 3.87 -0.72
CA THR A 161 8.35 3.64 -0.12
C THR A 161 9.32 2.95 -1.08
N ALA A 162 8.85 2.58 -2.27
CA ALA A 162 9.68 1.94 -3.28
C ALA A 162 10.85 2.83 -3.70
N GLY A 163 12.08 2.31 -3.58
CA GLY A 163 13.31 3.02 -3.97
C GLY A 163 13.75 4.13 -3.00
N LEU A 164 13.15 4.25 -1.83
CA LEU A 164 13.65 5.11 -0.76
C LEU A 164 14.76 4.41 0.04
N ASP A 165 15.72 5.19 0.50
CA ASP A 165 16.66 4.70 1.50
C ASP A 165 15.95 4.48 2.86
N PRO A 166 16.55 3.71 3.80
CA PRO A 166 15.90 3.39 5.07
C PRO A 166 15.52 4.61 5.93
N GLU A 167 16.30 5.68 5.88
CA GLU A 167 16.04 6.89 6.66
C GLU A 167 14.83 7.66 6.08
N GLU A 168 14.78 7.84 4.77
CA GLU A 168 13.65 8.49 4.09
C GLU A 168 12.38 7.66 4.19
N ARG A 169 12.48 6.31 4.10
CA ARG A 169 11.34 5.41 4.34
C ARG A 169 10.76 5.63 5.73
N ASN A 170 11.58 5.59 6.78
CA ASN A 170 11.11 5.80 8.16
C ASN A 170 10.47 7.18 8.35
N ARG A 171 11.06 8.22 7.76
CA ARG A 171 10.48 9.58 7.80
C ARG A 171 9.11 9.63 7.12
N PHE A 172 8.97 8.94 5.99
CA PHE A 172 7.72 8.88 5.26
C PHE A 172 6.64 8.11 6.04
N LEU A 173 6.97 6.95 6.62
CA LEU A 173 6.05 6.16 7.44
C LEU A 173 5.58 6.94 8.68
N ASN A 174 6.47 7.65 9.36
CA ASN A 174 6.11 8.52 10.48
C ASN A 174 5.17 9.67 10.06
N LEU A 175 5.36 10.22 8.87
CA LEU A 175 4.46 11.25 8.32
C LEU A 175 3.06 10.67 8.07
N LEU A 176 2.96 9.47 7.49
CA LEU A 176 1.68 8.78 7.29
C LEU A 176 0.98 8.46 8.62
N ALA A 177 1.72 7.96 9.61
CA ALA A 177 1.19 7.69 10.94
C ALA A 177 0.57 8.94 11.60
N GLY A 178 1.08 10.13 11.29
CA GLY A 178 0.57 11.41 11.80
C GLY A 178 -0.72 11.92 11.14
N ILE A 179 -1.25 11.24 10.10
CA ILE A 179 -2.47 11.70 9.39
C ILE A 179 -3.74 11.55 10.25
N GLY A 180 -3.70 10.67 11.24
CA GLY A 180 -4.78 10.50 12.22
C GLY A 180 -5.86 9.49 11.84
N ASP A 181 -6.61 9.05 12.85
CA ASP A 181 -7.55 7.91 12.78
C ASP A 181 -8.90 8.25 12.11
N ASN A 182 -9.15 9.53 11.83
CA ASN A 182 -10.44 9.98 11.28
C ASN A 182 -10.54 9.93 9.75
N VAL A 183 -9.43 9.63 9.08
CA VAL A 183 -9.30 9.54 7.63
C VAL A 183 -9.18 8.08 7.23
N VAL A 184 -9.78 7.66 6.12
CA VAL A 184 -9.49 6.35 5.53
C VAL A 184 -8.19 6.48 4.75
N VAL A 185 -7.15 5.75 5.12
CA VAL A 185 -5.85 5.75 4.42
C VAL A 185 -5.56 4.36 3.89
N ILE A 186 -5.47 4.21 2.57
CA ILE A 186 -5.11 2.94 1.93
C ILE A 186 -3.65 3.01 1.51
N LEU A 187 -2.83 2.16 2.12
CA LEU A 187 -1.43 1.96 1.76
C LEU A 187 -1.31 0.72 0.88
N SER A 188 -1.08 0.90 -0.41
CA SER A 188 -0.79 -0.18 -1.34
C SER A 188 0.72 -0.41 -1.39
N THR A 189 1.17 -1.62 -1.12
CA THR A 189 2.59 -1.95 -1.11
C THR A 189 2.84 -3.45 -1.34
N HIS A 190 4.06 -3.80 -1.70
CA HIS A 190 4.56 -5.18 -1.69
C HIS A 190 5.52 -5.42 -0.52
N ILE A 191 5.81 -4.39 0.29
CA ILE A 191 6.71 -4.45 1.45
C ILE A 191 5.88 -4.78 2.69
N VAL A 192 6.07 -5.97 3.23
CA VAL A 192 5.29 -6.50 4.36
C VAL A 192 5.50 -5.66 5.62
N ASP A 193 6.74 -5.22 5.87
CA ASP A 193 7.09 -4.43 7.04
C ASP A 193 6.33 -3.09 7.12
N ASP A 194 6.09 -2.42 5.95
CA ASP A 194 5.32 -1.17 5.94
C ASP A 194 3.90 -1.37 6.50
N VAL A 195 3.30 -2.51 6.17
CA VAL A 195 1.94 -2.85 6.64
C VAL A 195 1.97 -3.29 8.10
N ALA A 196 2.96 -4.09 8.50
CA ALA A 196 3.12 -4.55 9.87
C ALA A 196 3.27 -3.37 10.85
N ASP A 197 4.04 -2.35 10.45
CA ASP A 197 4.36 -1.18 11.28
C ASP A 197 3.21 -0.17 11.38
N LEU A 198 2.43 0.00 10.29
CA LEU A 198 1.47 1.10 10.19
C LEU A 198 0.01 0.70 10.20
N CYS A 199 -0.33 -0.52 9.75
CA CYS A 199 -1.70 -0.83 9.41
C CYS A 199 -2.38 -1.74 10.45
N PRO A 200 -3.38 -1.24 11.21
CA PRO A 200 -4.15 -2.07 12.14
C PRO A 200 -5.03 -3.11 11.43
N ARG A 201 -5.29 -2.94 10.13
CA ARG A 201 -6.02 -3.88 9.28
C ARG A 201 -5.39 -3.94 7.89
N MET A 202 -5.52 -5.09 7.26
CA MET A 202 -4.93 -5.33 5.94
C MET A 202 -5.71 -6.35 5.13
N ALA A 203 -5.45 -6.36 3.83
CA ALA A 203 -5.80 -7.45 2.94
C ALA A 203 -4.60 -7.84 2.06
N VAL A 204 -4.57 -9.10 1.64
CA VAL A 204 -3.65 -9.61 0.61
C VAL A 204 -4.43 -9.78 -0.68
N LEU A 205 -4.01 -9.07 -1.72
CA LEU A 205 -4.53 -9.19 -3.08
C LEU A 205 -3.57 -10.02 -3.92
N ALA A 206 -4.07 -11.06 -4.59
CA ALA A 206 -3.31 -11.81 -5.59
C ALA A 206 -4.25 -12.36 -6.67
N ASN A 207 -3.76 -12.40 -7.91
CA ASN A 207 -4.55 -12.83 -9.07
C ASN A 207 -5.89 -12.10 -9.20
N GLY A 208 -5.91 -10.80 -8.88
CA GLY A 208 -7.12 -9.97 -8.93
C GLY A 208 -8.15 -10.21 -7.83
N ARG A 209 -7.88 -11.09 -6.86
CA ARG A 209 -8.81 -11.46 -5.78
C ARG A 209 -8.23 -11.17 -4.41
N VAL A 210 -9.10 -10.88 -3.44
CA VAL A 210 -8.73 -10.84 -2.03
C VAL A 210 -8.52 -12.28 -1.54
N GLN A 211 -7.31 -12.57 -1.09
CA GLN A 211 -6.94 -13.90 -0.61
C GLN A 211 -7.05 -14.01 0.91
N LEU A 212 -6.81 -12.90 1.59
CA LEU A 212 -6.77 -12.83 3.03
C LEU A 212 -7.14 -11.41 3.47
N GLU A 213 -7.92 -11.28 4.54
CA GLU A 213 -8.23 -10.00 5.18
C GLU A 213 -8.24 -10.17 6.70
N GLY A 214 -7.73 -9.20 7.44
CA GLY A 214 -7.76 -9.23 8.90
C GLY A 214 -6.87 -8.19 9.57
N LYS A 215 -6.70 -8.33 10.89
CA LYS A 215 -5.68 -7.62 11.64
C LYS A 215 -4.37 -8.38 11.53
N PRO A 216 -3.23 -7.72 11.30
CA PRO A 216 -1.92 -8.39 11.25
C PRO A 216 -1.67 -9.29 12.46
N SER A 217 -2.00 -8.84 13.68
CA SER A 217 -1.85 -9.63 14.91
C SER A 217 -2.62 -10.95 14.90
N ASP A 218 -3.87 -10.93 14.41
CA ASP A 218 -4.73 -12.12 14.38
C ASP A 218 -4.25 -13.11 13.30
N LEU A 219 -3.81 -12.57 12.17
CA LEU A 219 -3.25 -13.35 11.07
C LEU A 219 -1.94 -14.04 11.47
N ILE A 220 -1.03 -13.32 12.15
CA ILE A 220 0.19 -13.89 12.71
C ILE A 220 -0.14 -14.97 13.76
N ALA A 221 -1.12 -14.72 14.63
CA ALA A 221 -1.53 -15.70 15.64
C ALA A 221 -2.02 -17.02 15.03
N SER A 222 -2.60 -17.01 13.83
CA SER A 222 -3.05 -18.21 13.11
C SER A 222 -1.93 -19.14 12.66
N THR A 223 -0.70 -18.62 12.53
CA THR A 223 0.51 -19.40 12.14
C THR A 223 1.33 -19.88 13.34
N ARG A 224 0.91 -19.51 14.58
CA ARG A 224 1.65 -19.86 15.80
C ARG A 224 1.78 -21.38 15.95
N GLY A 225 3.02 -21.84 16.17
CA GLY A 225 3.35 -23.25 16.32
C GLY A 225 3.32 -24.07 15.02
N LYS A 226 3.19 -23.40 13.87
CA LYS A 226 3.18 -24.03 12.55
C LYS A 226 4.33 -23.61 11.66
N VAL A 227 5.10 -22.59 12.05
CA VAL A 227 6.26 -22.12 11.28
C VAL A 227 7.53 -22.71 11.87
N TRP A 228 8.34 -23.33 11.02
CA TRP A 228 9.57 -24.00 11.38
C TRP A 228 10.69 -23.51 10.49
N LYS A 229 11.89 -23.30 11.05
CA LYS A 229 13.06 -22.86 10.30
C LYS A 229 14.14 -23.92 10.27
N LYS A 230 14.91 -23.92 9.19
CA LYS A 230 16.13 -24.72 9.05
C LYS A 230 17.16 -23.93 8.25
N THR A 231 18.43 -24.03 8.66
CA THR A 231 19.55 -23.52 7.88
C THR A 231 20.13 -24.66 7.05
N ILE A 232 20.24 -24.46 5.74
CA ILE A 232 20.68 -25.46 4.77
C ILE A 232 21.77 -24.89 3.86
N ASP A 233 22.47 -25.76 3.14
CA ASP A 233 23.27 -25.34 2.01
C ASP A 233 22.36 -24.99 0.83
N HIS A 234 22.77 -24.03 -0.01
CA HIS A 234 21.94 -23.60 -1.13
C HIS A 234 21.61 -24.75 -2.11
N SER A 235 22.52 -25.71 -2.25
CA SER A 235 22.33 -26.91 -3.09
C SER A 235 21.24 -27.86 -2.60
N GLU A 236 20.81 -27.76 -1.34
CA GLU A 236 19.79 -28.62 -0.74
C GLU A 236 18.36 -28.02 -0.87
N LEU A 237 18.26 -26.81 -1.45
CA LEU A 237 16.98 -26.08 -1.50
C LEU A 237 15.90 -26.82 -2.29
N ASP A 238 16.24 -27.32 -3.47
CA ASP A 238 15.29 -28.04 -4.33
C ASP A 238 14.74 -29.29 -3.65
N ASP A 239 15.60 -30.04 -2.96
CA ASP A 239 15.21 -31.23 -2.18
C ASP A 239 14.25 -30.88 -1.03
N HIS A 240 14.46 -29.73 -0.37
CA HIS A 240 13.59 -29.28 0.69
C HIS A 240 12.25 -28.74 0.14
N GLN A 241 12.25 -28.03 -0.99
CA GLN A 241 11.01 -27.59 -1.66
C GLN A 241 10.16 -28.75 -2.17
N ALA A 242 10.79 -29.87 -2.56
CA ALA A 242 10.07 -31.07 -2.98
C ALA A 242 9.40 -31.81 -1.79
N LYS A 243 9.96 -31.70 -0.57
CA LYS A 243 9.51 -32.46 0.61
C LYS A 243 8.61 -31.65 1.55
N PHE A 244 8.79 -30.35 1.60
CA PHE A 244 8.14 -29.46 2.55
C PHE A 244 7.44 -28.27 1.87
N GLU A 245 6.47 -27.69 2.55
CA GLU A 245 5.91 -26.40 2.16
C GLU A 245 6.85 -25.28 2.55
N VAL A 246 7.87 -25.00 1.71
CA VAL A 246 8.78 -23.88 1.92
C VAL A 246 8.04 -22.59 1.57
N ILE A 247 7.74 -21.79 2.59
CA ILE A 247 7.02 -20.52 2.46
C ILE A 247 7.96 -19.35 2.20
N SER A 248 9.16 -19.36 2.79
CA SER A 248 10.15 -18.32 2.54
C SER A 248 11.58 -18.87 2.51
N THR A 249 12.46 -18.13 1.81
CA THR A 249 13.89 -18.43 1.74
C THR A 249 14.69 -17.16 1.93
N ARG A 250 15.69 -17.17 2.82
CA ARG A 250 16.56 -16.02 3.08
C ARG A 250 18.02 -16.45 3.07
N LEU A 251 18.84 -15.74 2.29
CA LEU A 251 20.29 -15.93 2.34
C LEU A 251 20.87 -15.17 3.55
N PHE A 252 21.63 -15.87 4.37
CA PHE A 252 22.32 -15.30 5.52
C PHE A 252 23.70 -15.93 5.68
N ALA A 253 24.75 -15.12 5.65
CA ALA A 253 26.15 -15.55 5.81
C ALA A 253 26.56 -16.76 4.91
N GLY A 254 26.09 -16.78 3.66
CA GLY A 254 26.40 -17.83 2.69
C GLY A 254 25.58 -19.13 2.84
N LYS A 255 24.71 -19.22 3.84
CA LYS A 255 23.75 -20.30 4.04
C LYS A 255 22.34 -19.85 3.69
N THR A 256 21.46 -20.78 3.39
CA THR A 256 20.04 -20.51 3.13
C THR A 256 19.22 -20.88 4.35
N ILE A 257 18.52 -19.89 4.92
CA ILE A 257 17.50 -20.13 5.94
C ILE A 257 16.17 -20.33 5.21
N ILE A 258 15.52 -21.45 5.47
CA ILE A 258 14.18 -21.74 4.95
C ILE A 258 13.17 -21.75 6.08
N HIS A 259 11.99 -21.17 5.82
CA HIS A 259 10.81 -21.36 6.66
C HIS A 259 9.85 -22.31 5.96
N VAL A 260 9.28 -23.24 6.73
CA VAL A 260 8.27 -24.18 6.26
C VAL A 260 7.01 -24.07 7.11
N LEU A 261 5.86 -24.29 6.50
CA LEU A 261 4.59 -24.39 7.19
C LEU A 261 4.26 -25.86 7.42
N SER A 262 4.03 -26.26 8.68
CA SER A 262 3.65 -27.64 9.05
C SER A 262 2.94 -27.65 10.38
N ASP A 263 1.89 -28.49 10.53
CA ASP A 263 1.17 -28.66 11.79
C ASP A 263 1.98 -29.44 12.85
N SER A 264 3.08 -30.07 12.45
CA SER A 264 3.99 -30.76 13.35
C SER A 264 5.45 -30.44 13.00
N GLN A 265 6.33 -30.49 14.00
CA GLN A 265 7.76 -30.21 13.82
C GLN A 265 8.41 -31.20 12.85
N PRO A 266 8.91 -30.74 11.68
CA PRO A 266 9.64 -31.60 10.78
C PRO A 266 11.05 -31.92 11.35
N ALA A 267 11.56 -33.09 11.02
CA ALA A 267 12.88 -33.55 11.53
C ALA A 267 13.99 -32.57 11.11
N GLY A 268 14.76 -32.11 12.08
CA GLY A 268 15.88 -31.18 11.88
C GLY A 268 15.49 -29.73 11.70
N PHE A 269 14.24 -29.37 11.96
CA PHE A 269 13.77 -27.97 11.99
C PHE A 269 13.61 -27.49 13.44
N GLU A 270 13.75 -26.18 13.63
CA GLU A 270 13.54 -25.48 14.89
C GLU A 270 12.26 -24.66 14.83
N PRO A 271 11.50 -24.53 15.95
CA PRO A 271 10.35 -23.64 15.97
C PRO A 271 10.79 -22.19 15.84
N VAL A 272 9.97 -21.40 15.15
CA VAL A 272 10.14 -19.93 15.06
C VAL A 272 8.80 -19.23 15.26
N GLU A 273 8.81 -18.09 15.94
CA GLU A 273 7.64 -17.21 15.92
C GLU A 273 7.47 -16.68 14.50
N GLY A 274 6.37 -17.09 13.85
CA GLY A 274 6.02 -16.59 12.52
C GLY A 274 5.71 -15.10 12.57
N GLY A 275 6.08 -14.38 11.50
CA GLY A 275 5.76 -12.98 11.29
C GLY A 275 4.69 -12.79 10.21
N LEU A 276 4.34 -11.52 9.94
CA LEU A 276 3.43 -11.18 8.85
C LEU A 276 3.98 -11.62 7.48
N GLU A 277 5.31 -11.66 7.34
CA GLU A 277 5.98 -12.15 6.13
C GLU A 277 5.67 -13.64 5.88
N ASP A 278 5.67 -14.47 6.93
CA ASP A 278 5.33 -15.89 6.82
C ASP A 278 3.85 -16.10 6.44
N VAL A 279 2.94 -15.28 7.01
CA VAL A 279 1.52 -15.27 6.62
C VAL A 279 1.37 -14.90 5.15
N TYR A 280 2.05 -13.85 4.70
CA TYR A 280 1.99 -13.38 3.31
C TYR A 280 2.50 -14.45 2.34
N PHE A 281 3.67 -15.00 2.59
CA PHE A 281 4.25 -16.00 1.70
C PHE A 281 3.52 -17.33 1.73
N SER A 282 2.97 -17.77 2.86
CA SER A 282 2.13 -18.97 2.92
C SER A 282 0.86 -18.80 2.09
N THR A 283 0.23 -17.63 2.16
CA THR A 283 -0.94 -17.30 1.33
C THR A 283 -0.60 -17.39 -0.17
N LEU A 284 0.56 -16.86 -0.59
CA LEU A 284 0.99 -16.92 -1.99
C LEU A 284 1.43 -18.32 -2.43
N SER A 285 2.04 -19.12 -1.53
CA SER A 285 2.47 -20.48 -1.85
C SER A 285 1.28 -21.40 -2.13
N THR A 286 0.21 -21.27 -1.34
CA THR A 286 -1.04 -22.00 -1.55
C THR A 286 -1.64 -21.72 -2.94
N LEU A 287 -1.59 -20.47 -3.40
CA LEU A 287 -2.07 -20.09 -4.73
C LEU A 287 -1.24 -20.68 -5.87
N ARG A 288 0.10 -20.76 -5.70
CA ARG A 288 0.99 -21.35 -6.71
C ARG A 288 0.79 -22.85 -6.87
N ARG A 289 0.36 -23.55 -5.83
CA ARG A 289 0.06 -25.00 -5.86
C ARG A 289 -1.32 -25.31 -6.45
N ALA A 290 -2.25 -24.33 -6.39
CA ALA A 290 -3.61 -24.48 -6.91
C ALA A 290 -3.73 -24.10 -8.41
N ALA A 291 -2.70 -23.51 -9.00
CA ALA A 291 -2.62 -23.09 -10.40
C ALA A 291 -1.88 -24.12 -11.25
#